data_17cc66ccb131b6a2a468d39093ec1689
#
_entry.id   17cc66ccb131b6a2a468d39093ec1689
#
_cell.length_a   1.000
_cell.length_b   1.000
_cell.length_c   1.000
_cell.angle_alpha   90.00
_cell.angle_beta   90.00
_cell.angle_gamma   90.00
#
_symmetry.space_group_name_H-M   'P 1'
#
loop_
_entity.id
_entity.type
_entity.pdbx_description
1 polymer ?
#
loop_
_entity_poly.entity_id
_entity_poly.type
_entity_poly.pdbx_seq_one_letter_code
_entity_poly.pdbx_strand_id
1 'polypeptide(L)'
;MNSAPGGIGPIDLGRSVPLRIVDDTDRADAAPGDAMVLTSQGSDRPSCYAFRCPGCGVETALPLLSSPMQPRPFWTVSAGDPRRAEGLTLSPSIHHAAPRGCGWHGWLRNGVLSPC
;
A
#
# COMPACT_ATOMS: atom_id res chain seq x y z
N MET A 1 16.94 13.78 -18.55
CA MET A 1 16.57 13.55 -17.20
C MET A 1 15.92 12.21 -17.00
N ASN A 2 16.38 11.51 -16.05
CA ASN A 2 15.97 10.13 -15.84
C ASN A 2 15.06 10.03 -14.64
N SER A 3 14.07 9.20 -14.74
CA SER A 3 13.41 8.73 -13.55
C SER A 3 14.30 7.68 -12.88
N ALA A 4 14.22 7.61 -11.58
CA ALA A 4 14.96 6.60 -10.84
C ALA A 4 14.43 5.21 -11.18
N PRO A 5 15.31 4.17 -11.14
CA PRO A 5 14.86 2.80 -11.26
C PRO A 5 13.83 2.47 -10.18
N GLY A 6 12.93 1.55 -10.45
CA GLY A 6 11.92 1.14 -9.50
C GLY A 6 10.67 2.02 -9.50
N GLY A 7 10.49 2.82 -10.54
CA GLY A 7 9.25 3.55 -10.72
C GLY A 7 9.10 4.81 -9.88
N ILE A 8 10.19 5.31 -9.33
CA ILE A 8 10.13 6.57 -8.60
C ILE A 8 10.03 7.69 -9.62
N GLY A 9 8.91 8.39 -9.63
CA GLY A 9 8.66 9.53 -10.49
C GLY A 9 8.38 10.78 -9.68
N PRO A 10 7.79 11.78 -10.30
CA PRO A 10 7.39 12.98 -9.59
C PRO A 10 6.41 12.66 -8.47
N ILE A 11 6.56 13.34 -7.35
CA ILE A 11 5.63 13.22 -6.22
C ILE A 11 4.33 13.92 -6.58
N ASP A 12 3.21 13.25 -6.34
CA ASP A 12 1.88 13.79 -6.58
C ASP A 12 0.97 13.42 -5.42
N LEU A 13 0.78 14.34 -4.50
CA LEU A 13 -0.03 14.12 -3.29
C LEU A 13 -1.53 14.07 -3.60
N GLY A 14 -1.94 14.53 -4.74
CA GLY A 14 -3.35 14.47 -5.18
C GLY A 14 -3.67 13.25 -6.02
N ARG A 15 -2.72 12.32 -6.19
CA ARG A 15 -2.91 11.17 -7.07
C ARG A 15 -3.91 10.19 -6.50
N SER A 16 -4.86 9.80 -7.35
CA SER A 16 -5.81 8.74 -7.07
C SER A 16 -5.54 7.60 -8.05
N VAL A 17 -5.39 6.39 -7.53
CA VAL A 17 -5.05 5.22 -8.37
C VAL A 17 -5.85 4.00 -7.91
N PRO A 18 -6.15 3.07 -8.83
CA PRO A 18 -6.69 1.78 -8.41
C PRO A 18 -5.63 1.00 -7.65
N LEU A 19 -6.08 0.25 -6.64
CA LEU A 19 -5.23 -0.75 -6.01
C LEU A 19 -5.04 -1.90 -7.01
N ARG A 20 -3.81 -2.40 -7.13
CA ARG A 20 -3.51 -3.56 -7.94
C ARG A 20 -2.75 -4.56 -7.10
N ILE A 21 -3.30 -5.76 -6.92
CA ILE A 21 -2.61 -6.82 -6.19
C ILE A 21 -1.69 -7.54 -7.17
N VAL A 22 -0.42 -7.56 -6.85
CA VAL A 22 0.62 -8.12 -7.73
C VAL A 22 1.45 -9.14 -6.96
N ASP A 23 2.18 -9.97 -7.70
CA ASP A 23 3.04 -11.00 -7.10
C ASP A 23 4.33 -10.42 -6.55
N ASP A 24 4.78 -9.31 -7.13
CA ASP A 24 6.08 -8.72 -6.78
C ASP A 24 6.05 -7.23 -7.07
N THR A 25 6.22 -6.42 -6.04
CA THR A 25 6.24 -4.97 -6.18
C THR A 25 7.56 -4.43 -6.73
N ASP A 26 8.56 -5.27 -6.88
CA ASP A 26 9.84 -4.88 -7.47
C ASP A 26 9.92 -5.14 -8.99
N ARG A 27 8.81 -5.53 -9.60
CA ARG A 27 8.77 -5.75 -11.05
C ARG A 27 9.03 -4.46 -11.81
N ALA A 28 9.56 -4.61 -13.02
CA ALA A 28 9.87 -3.47 -13.88
C ALA A 28 8.64 -2.62 -14.21
N ASP A 29 7.45 -3.23 -14.21
CA ASP A 29 6.20 -2.53 -14.49
C ASP A 29 5.46 -2.09 -13.23
N ALA A 30 6.12 -2.15 -12.07
CA ALA A 30 5.52 -1.74 -10.80
C ALA A 30 5.13 -0.27 -10.84
N ALA A 31 3.98 0.04 -10.26
CA ALA A 31 3.39 1.38 -10.32
C ALA A 31 2.83 1.78 -8.96
N PRO A 32 2.62 3.08 -8.73
CA PRO A 32 1.93 3.53 -7.51
C PRO A 32 0.59 2.81 -7.36
N GLY A 33 0.30 2.36 -6.14
CA GLY A 33 -0.92 1.61 -5.84
C GLY A 33 -0.76 0.10 -5.95
N ASP A 34 0.37 -0.40 -6.42
CA ASP A 34 0.63 -1.84 -6.43
C ASP A 34 0.89 -2.35 -5.02
N ALA A 35 0.36 -3.52 -4.70
CA ALA A 35 0.54 -4.14 -3.40
C ALA A 35 0.76 -5.64 -3.54
N MET A 36 1.70 -6.16 -2.77
CA MET A 36 1.98 -7.59 -2.69
C MET A 36 1.53 -8.09 -1.32
N VAL A 37 0.76 -9.17 -1.31
CA VAL A 37 0.28 -9.77 -0.07
C VAL A 37 1.40 -10.58 0.57
N LEU A 38 1.67 -10.31 1.84
CA LEU A 38 2.62 -11.07 2.64
C LEU A 38 1.87 -11.82 3.72
N THR A 39 2.33 -13.02 4.02
CA THR A 39 1.73 -13.87 5.05
C THR A 39 2.73 -14.09 6.18
N SER A 40 2.22 -14.41 7.35
CA SER A 40 3.05 -14.79 8.47
C SER A 40 3.63 -16.18 8.25
N GLN A 41 4.82 -16.42 8.77
CA GLN A 41 5.46 -17.73 8.67
C GLN A 41 4.53 -18.81 9.24
N GLY A 42 4.34 -19.87 8.45
CA GLY A 42 3.49 -20.98 8.87
C GLY A 42 1.99 -20.72 8.76
N SER A 43 1.58 -19.66 8.07
CA SER A 43 0.18 -19.29 7.92
C SER A 43 -0.09 -18.79 6.51
N ASP A 44 -1.30 -19.08 6.00
CA ASP A 44 -1.77 -18.51 4.75
C ASP A 44 -2.49 -17.16 4.96
N ARG A 45 -2.62 -16.73 6.20
CA ARG A 45 -3.35 -15.52 6.53
C ARG A 45 -2.58 -14.29 6.10
N PRO A 46 -3.18 -13.38 5.32
CA PRO A 46 -2.53 -12.11 5.00
C PRO A 46 -2.21 -11.33 6.26
N SER A 47 -0.96 -10.94 6.42
CA SER A 47 -0.49 -10.22 7.60
C SER A 47 -0.01 -8.82 7.31
N CYS A 48 0.32 -8.53 6.03
CA CYS A 48 0.90 -7.26 5.66
C CYS A 48 0.84 -7.11 4.14
N TYR A 49 0.83 -5.88 3.66
CA TYR A 49 1.10 -5.59 2.24
C TYR A 49 2.45 -4.92 2.12
N ALA A 50 3.25 -5.34 1.12
CA ALA A 50 4.29 -4.50 0.58
C ALA A 50 3.58 -3.60 -0.45
N PHE A 51 3.62 -2.29 -0.25
CA PHE A 51 2.70 -1.37 -0.90
C PHE A 51 3.47 -0.19 -1.49
N ARG A 52 3.19 0.12 -2.77
CA ARG A 52 3.77 1.29 -3.41
C ARG A 52 2.88 2.50 -3.23
N CYS A 53 3.43 3.49 -2.56
CA CYS A 53 2.72 4.71 -2.20
C CYS A 53 2.12 5.41 -3.44
N PRO A 54 0.83 5.77 -3.40
CA PRO A 54 0.24 6.51 -4.53
C PRO A 54 0.91 7.84 -4.83
N GLY A 55 1.47 8.49 -3.82
CA GLY A 55 2.08 9.80 -4.00
C GLY A 55 3.45 9.79 -4.63
N CYS A 56 4.29 8.80 -4.28
CA CYS A 56 5.70 8.79 -4.71
C CYS A 56 6.16 7.47 -5.32
N GLY A 57 5.39 6.40 -5.21
CA GLY A 57 5.75 5.10 -5.76
C GLY A 57 6.75 4.31 -4.92
N VAL A 58 7.23 4.86 -3.81
CA VAL A 58 8.17 4.18 -2.94
C VAL A 58 7.44 3.11 -2.14
N GLU A 59 8.07 1.95 -1.97
CA GLU A 59 7.47 0.85 -1.23
C GLU A 59 7.46 1.14 0.27
N THR A 60 6.35 0.80 0.91
CA THR A 60 6.18 0.85 2.34
C THR A 60 5.36 -0.35 2.78
N ALA A 61 5.24 -0.55 4.08
CA ALA A 61 4.47 -1.66 4.63
C ALA A 61 3.12 -1.19 5.14
N LEU A 62 2.08 -2.01 4.90
CA LEU A 62 0.77 -1.84 5.51
C LEU A 62 0.45 -3.08 6.32
N PRO A 63 0.82 -3.11 7.61
CA PRO A 63 0.50 -4.26 8.47
C PRO A 63 -1.00 -4.41 8.66
N LEU A 64 -1.49 -5.66 8.62
CA LEU A 64 -2.89 -5.99 8.88
C LEU A 64 -3.09 -6.59 10.26
N LEU A 65 -1.99 -7.01 10.90
CA LEU A 65 -2.03 -7.62 12.22
C LEU A 65 -1.06 -6.89 13.13
N SER A 66 -1.50 -6.56 14.33
CA SER A 66 -0.58 -6.06 15.34
C SER A 66 0.33 -7.18 15.82
N SER A 67 1.52 -6.84 16.27
CA SER A 67 2.47 -7.79 16.83
C SER A 67 3.27 -7.09 17.94
N PRO A 68 3.94 -7.88 18.81
CA PRO A 68 4.84 -7.28 19.81
C PRO A 68 5.94 -6.42 19.19
N MET A 69 6.37 -6.76 17.97
CA MET A 69 7.42 -6.02 17.29
C MET A 69 6.89 -4.81 16.54
N GLN A 70 5.61 -4.83 16.18
CA GLN A 70 4.98 -3.71 15.50
C GLN A 70 3.52 -3.62 15.94
N PRO A 71 3.28 -3.07 17.13
CA PRO A 71 1.93 -2.99 17.65
C PRO A 71 1.07 -1.97 16.91
N ARG A 72 1.69 -0.96 16.31
CA ARG A 72 0.98 0.12 15.61
C ARG A 72 1.89 0.78 14.58
N PRO A 73 1.31 1.41 13.56
CA PRO A 73 -0.09 1.31 13.15
C PRO A 73 -0.36 -0.02 12.43
N PHE A 74 -1.61 -0.44 12.44
CA PHE A 74 -2.04 -1.55 11.60
C PHE A 74 -3.43 -1.23 11.04
N TRP A 75 -3.78 -1.90 9.94
CA TRP A 75 -5.02 -1.66 9.21
C TRP A 75 -5.94 -2.85 9.33
N THR A 76 -7.24 -2.57 9.27
CA THR A 76 -8.29 -3.59 9.34
C THR A 76 -9.01 -3.64 8.01
N VAL A 77 -9.27 -4.83 7.50
CA VAL A 77 -10.11 -5.02 6.33
C VAL A 77 -11.55 -4.80 6.79
N SER A 78 -12.14 -3.70 6.32
CA SER A 78 -13.52 -3.36 6.68
C SER A 78 -14.52 -3.82 5.62
N ALA A 79 -14.06 -4.12 4.41
CA ALA A 79 -14.87 -4.73 3.35
C ALA A 79 -13.96 -5.38 2.32
N GLY A 80 -14.46 -6.41 1.66
CA GLY A 80 -13.75 -7.09 0.60
C GLY A 80 -12.84 -8.21 1.09
N ASP A 81 -12.10 -8.78 0.14
CA ASP A 81 -11.17 -9.87 0.37
C ASP A 81 -9.74 -9.27 0.36
N PRO A 82 -8.92 -9.51 1.39
CA PRO A 82 -7.58 -8.95 1.43
C PRO A 82 -6.66 -9.39 0.28
N ARG A 83 -7.02 -10.44 -0.44
CA ARG A 83 -6.24 -10.93 -1.59
C ARG A 83 -6.73 -10.38 -2.92
N ARG A 84 -7.78 -9.57 -2.93
CA ARG A 84 -8.39 -9.05 -4.15
C ARG A 84 -8.52 -7.54 -4.06
N ALA A 85 -8.19 -6.87 -5.15
CA ALA A 85 -8.31 -5.41 -5.22
C ALA A 85 -9.78 -4.99 -5.24
N GLU A 86 -10.64 -5.72 -5.95
CA GLU A 86 -12.06 -5.36 -6.11
C GLU A 86 -12.77 -5.34 -4.77
N GLY A 87 -13.34 -4.22 -4.43
CA GLY A 87 -14.13 -4.04 -3.22
C GLY A 87 -13.34 -3.92 -1.94
N LEU A 88 -12.01 -4.00 -1.99
CA LEU A 88 -11.20 -3.95 -0.77
C LEU A 88 -11.23 -2.56 -0.17
N THR A 89 -11.53 -2.52 1.12
CA THR A 89 -11.57 -1.29 1.92
C THR A 89 -10.82 -1.53 3.21
N LEU A 90 -9.90 -0.64 3.53
CA LEU A 90 -9.11 -0.69 4.76
C LEU A 90 -9.44 0.50 5.65
N SER A 91 -9.30 0.31 6.95
CA SER A 91 -9.39 1.36 7.96
C SER A 91 -8.18 1.25 8.89
N PRO A 92 -7.64 2.36 9.35
CA PRO A 92 -7.97 3.76 9.07
C PRO A 92 -7.36 4.25 7.75
N SER A 93 -7.27 5.57 7.57
CA SER A 93 -6.61 6.16 6.42
C SER A 93 -5.12 5.83 6.39
N ILE A 94 -4.53 5.91 5.20
CA ILE A 94 -3.12 5.60 4.98
C ILE A 94 -2.36 6.93 4.87
N HIS A 95 -1.34 7.10 5.70
CA HIS A 95 -0.51 8.30 5.69
C HIS A 95 0.96 7.92 5.56
N HIS A 96 1.55 8.19 4.41
CA HIS A 96 2.96 7.96 4.17
C HIS A 96 3.73 9.19 4.64
N ALA A 97 3.86 9.32 5.95
CA ALA A 97 4.27 10.54 6.62
C ALA A 97 5.76 10.84 6.48
N ALA A 98 6.08 12.13 6.34
CA ALA A 98 7.47 12.58 6.41
C ALA A 98 8.05 12.27 7.81
N PRO A 99 9.38 12.08 7.92
CA PRO A 99 10.40 12.22 6.88
C PRO A 99 10.58 10.98 6.00
N ARG A 100 10.00 9.85 6.35
CA ARG A 100 10.20 8.60 5.60
C ARG A 100 9.38 8.56 4.32
N GLY A 101 8.23 9.23 4.31
CA GLY A 101 7.33 9.24 3.17
C GLY A 101 7.17 10.62 2.56
N CYS A 102 6.43 10.66 1.47
CA CYS A 102 6.19 11.90 0.72
C CYS A 102 5.11 12.78 1.33
N GLY A 103 4.33 12.25 2.28
CA GLY A 103 3.20 12.95 2.86
C GLY A 103 1.84 12.60 2.27
N TRP A 104 1.79 11.69 1.31
CA TRP A 104 0.50 11.27 0.74
C TRP A 104 -0.38 10.71 1.86
N HIS A 105 -1.63 11.18 1.93
CA HIS A 105 -2.60 10.77 2.92
C HIS A 105 -3.93 10.52 2.23
N GLY A 106 -4.47 9.33 2.42
CA GLY A 106 -5.71 8.99 1.73
C GLY A 106 -6.37 7.74 2.28
N TRP A 107 -7.34 7.25 1.53
CA TRP A 107 -8.14 6.09 1.87
C TRP A 107 -8.02 5.01 0.82
N LEU A 108 -8.06 3.76 1.26
CA LEU A 108 -8.35 2.65 0.36
C LEU A 108 -9.81 2.27 0.56
N ARG A 109 -10.64 2.57 -0.43
CA ARG A 109 -12.07 2.28 -0.40
C ARG A 109 -12.49 1.67 -1.72
N ASN A 110 -13.17 0.53 -1.64
CA ASN A 110 -13.69 -0.16 -2.81
C ASN A 110 -12.64 -0.35 -3.90
N GLY A 111 -11.42 -0.70 -3.48
CA GLY A 111 -10.32 -0.96 -4.41
C GLY A 111 -9.66 0.26 -5.02
N VAL A 112 -9.97 1.46 -4.53
CA VAL A 112 -9.39 2.69 -5.05
C VAL A 112 -8.68 3.45 -3.93
N LEU A 113 -7.48 3.90 -4.23
CA LEU A 113 -6.67 4.73 -3.34
C LEU A 113 -6.89 6.18 -3.73
N SER A 114 -7.50 6.95 -2.83
CA SER A 114 -7.84 8.35 -3.08
C SER A 114 -7.33 9.23 -1.95
N PRO A 115 -6.76 10.40 -2.28
CA PRO A 115 -6.29 11.32 -1.23
C PRO A 115 -7.47 11.87 -0.41
N CYS A 116 -7.16 12.21 0.83
CA CYS A 116 -8.12 12.87 1.72
C CYS A 116 -8.46 14.28 1.22
#